data_d7393330c83686db53b56fe55a542681
#
_entry.id   d7393330c83686db53b56fe55a542681
#
_cell.length_a   1.000
_cell.length_b   1.000
_cell.length_c   1.000
_cell.angle_alpha   90.00
_cell.angle_beta   90.00
_cell.angle_gamma   90.00
#
_symmetry.space_group_name_H-M   'P 1'
#
loop_
_entity.id
_entity.type
_entity.pdbx_description
1 polymer ?
#
loop_
_entity_poly.entity_id
_entity_poly.type
_entity_poly.pdbx_seq_one_letter_code
_entity_poly.pdbx_strand_id
1 'polypeptide(L)'
;ANTLEARSKSWAIAARNAEDGISAAQTVESALLEIAALAQRMRELGIQADNAALLDDDADEAAMNAETEAVSAAIDAIVAKTTFNGVVMLSKADLTRAIGVTDDGGTVTLNVKKVSVATFKTAAGAEGSADTVLKEVAISLGNIAAGIAALKGRQAVAYSASANLAAAAARVEDTDF
;
A
#
# COMPACT_ATOMS: atom_id res chain seq x y z
N ALA A 1 -13.39 -38.09 -4.93
CA ALA A 1 -14.19 -36.96 -5.46
C ALA A 1 -14.28 -35.86 -4.44
N ASN A 2 -14.83 -36.11 -3.25
CA ASN A 2 -15.04 -35.06 -2.22
C ASN A 2 -13.76 -34.31 -1.83
N THR A 3 -12.64 -34.99 -1.68
CA THR A 3 -11.35 -34.38 -1.34
C THR A 3 -10.86 -33.46 -2.47
N LEU A 4 -10.97 -33.91 -3.72
CA LEU A 4 -10.57 -33.12 -4.89
C LEU A 4 -11.47 -31.90 -5.06
N GLU A 5 -12.77 -32.05 -4.84
CA GLU A 5 -13.73 -30.95 -4.88
C GLU A 5 -13.46 -29.93 -3.78
N ALA A 6 -13.21 -30.37 -2.55
CA ALA A 6 -12.88 -29.49 -1.42
C ALA A 6 -11.59 -28.71 -1.70
N ARG A 7 -10.55 -29.33 -2.24
CA ARG A 7 -9.32 -28.66 -2.62
C ARG A 7 -9.53 -27.67 -3.77
N SER A 8 -10.35 -28.03 -4.76
CA SER A 8 -10.72 -27.10 -5.85
C SER A 8 -11.37 -25.84 -5.30
N LYS A 9 -12.30 -25.97 -4.37
CA LYS A 9 -12.95 -24.82 -3.71
C LYS A 9 -11.98 -24.00 -2.87
N SER A 10 -11.06 -24.63 -2.16
CA SER A 10 -10.03 -23.95 -1.39
C SER A 10 -9.09 -23.13 -2.28
N TRP A 11 -8.70 -23.66 -3.43
CA TRP A 11 -7.92 -22.93 -4.41
C TRP A 11 -8.70 -21.75 -5.04
N ALA A 12 -10.00 -21.92 -5.26
CA ALA A 12 -10.85 -20.83 -5.74
C ALA A 12 -10.92 -19.68 -4.72
N ILE A 13 -11.00 -20.00 -3.43
CA ILE A 13 -10.94 -19.00 -2.35
C ILE A 13 -9.56 -18.32 -2.33
N ALA A 14 -8.47 -19.09 -2.47
CA ALA A 14 -7.12 -18.56 -2.53
C ALA A 14 -6.94 -17.58 -3.70
N ALA A 15 -7.49 -17.89 -4.87
CA ALA A 15 -7.49 -16.97 -6.03
C ALA A 15 -8.22 -15.67 -5.74
N ARG A 16 -9.37 -15.76 -5.06
CA ARG A 16 -10.15 -14.58 -4.64
C ARG A 16 -9.41 -13.75 -3.62
N ASN A 17 -8.76 -14.39 -2.64
CA ASN A 17 -7.93 -13.71 -1.66
C ASN A 17 -6.76 -12.96 -2.33
N ALA A 18 -6.13 -13.57 -3.33
CA ALA A 18 -5.07 -12.92 -4.10
C ALA A 18 -5.60 -11.67 -4.83
N GLU A 19 -6.79 -11.73 -5.40
CA GLU A 19 -7.45 -10.59 -6.05
C GLU A 19 -7.73 -9.46 -5.05
N ASP A 20 -8.25 -9.80 -3.86
CA ASP A 20 -8.46 -8.83 -2.79
C ASP A 20 -7.15 -8.20 -2.33
N GLY A 21 -6.08 -8.98 -2.24
CA GLY A 21 -4.74 -8.51 -1.92
C GLY A 21 -4.20 -7.53 -2.98
N ILE A 22 -4.43 -7.79 -4.26
CA ILE A 22 -4.07 -6.89 -5.35
C ILE A 22 -4.83 -5.57 -5.22
N SER A 23 -6.13 -5.62 -4.95
CA SER A 23 -6.95 -4.42 -4.77
C SER A 23 -6.50 -3.60 -3.57
N ALA A 24 -6.18 -4.25 -2.45
CA ALA A 24 -5.62 -3.59 -1.26
C ALA A 24 -4.28 -2.93 -1.58
N ALA A 25 -3.40 -3.62 -2.29
CA ALA A 25 -2.10 -3.11 -2.71
C ALA A 25 -2.23 -1.89 -3.63
N GLN A 26 -3.17 -1.91 -4.56
CA GLN A 26 -3.43 -0.77 -5.45
C GLN A 26 -3.99 0.44 -4.70
N THR A 27 -4.80 0.22 -3.66
CA THR A 27 -5.27 1.28 -2.77
C THR A 27 -4.10 1.95 -2.05
N VAL A 28 -3.17 1.15 -1.53
CA VAL A 28 -1.94 1.66 -0.90
C VAL A 28 -1.08 2.42 -1.89
N GLU A 29 -0.89 1.89 -3.09
CA GLU A 29 -0.11 2.55 -4.15
C GLU A 29 -0.66 3.93 -4.47
N SER A 30 -1.96 4.06 -4.66
CA SER A 30 -2.60 5.35 -4.92
C SER A 30 -2.39 6.35 -3.79
N ALA A 31 -2.55 5.91 -2.54
CA ALA A 31 -2.33 6.74 -1.37
C ALA A 31 -0.85 7.19 -1.25
N LEU A 32 0.08 6.28 -1.51
CA LEU A 32 1.51 6.59 -1.49
C LEU A 32 1.90 7.62 -2.55
N LEU A 33 1.32 7.56 -3.75
CA LEU A 33 1.56 8.54 -4.80
C LEU A 33 1.04 9.93 -4.42
N GLU A 34 -0.11 10.02 -3.76
CA GLU A 34 -0.62 11.29 -3.22
C GLU A 34 0.29 11.84 -2.12
N ILE A 35 0.76 10.99 -1.22
CA ILE A 35 1.71 11.38 -0.17
C ILE A 35 3.01 11.90 -0.80
N ALA A 36 3.51 11.24 -1.82
CA ALA A 36 4.71 11.68 -2.54
C ALA A 36 4.55 13.08 -3.12
N ALA A 37 3.41 13.37 -3.75
CA ALA A 37 3.12 14.70 -4.31
C ALA A 37 3.09 15.77 -3.22
N LEU A 38 2.45 15.49 -2.08
CA LEU A 38 2.40 16.40 -0.94
C LEU A 38 3.78 16.59 -0.30
N ALA A 39 4.56 15.52 -0.17
CA ALA A 39 5.93 15.60 0.36
C ALA A 39 6.85 16.43 -0.56
N GLN A 40 6.70 16.32 -1.87
CA GLN A 40 7.41 17.17 -2.82
C GLN A 40 7.04 18.65 -2.63
N ARG A 41 5.78 18.95 -2.43
CA ARG A 41 5.34 20.33 -2.10
C ARG A 41 5.94 20.82 -0.80
N MET A 42 5.96 19.98 0.23
CA MET A 42 6.60 20.29 1.50
C MET A 42 8.10 20.60 1.34
N ARG A 43 8.77 19.82 0.48
CA ARG A 43 10.18 20.04 0.16
C ARG A 43 10.41 21.40 -0.50
N GLU A 44 9.56 21.76 -1.45
CA GLU A 44 9.62 23.07 -2.11
C GLU A 44 9.44 24.22 -1.11
N LEU A 45 8.49 24.10 -0.19
CA LEU A 45 8.28 25.09 0.86
C LEU A 45 9.50 25.23 1.79
N GLY A 46 10.14 24.10 2.13
CA GLY A 46 11.37 24.11 2.92
C GLY A 46 12.51 24.84 2.21
N ILE A 47 12.68 24.59 0.92
CA ILE A 47 13.71 25.27 0.11
C ILE A 47 13.40 26.76 -0.03
N GLN A 48 12.14 27.14 -0.22
CA GLN A 48 11.75 28.57 -0.23
C GLN A 48 12.05 29.25 1.10
N ALA A 49 11.84 28.55 2.21
CA ALA A 49 12.14 29.09 3.54
C ALA A 49 13.65 29.30 3.77
N ASP A 50 14.51 28.57 3.05
CA ASP A 50 15.97 28.77 3.13
C ASP A 50 16.42 30.14 2.58
N ASN A 51 15.58 30.80 1.79
CA ASN A 51 15.79 32.16 1.30
C ASN A 51 15.22 33.25 2.23
N ALA A 52 15.10 32.96 3.52
CA ALA A 52 14.49 33.86 4.49
C ALA A 52 15.06 35.29 4.47
N ALA A 53 16.36 35.46 4.15
CA ALA A 53 17.00 36.76 4.02
C ALA A 53 16.49 37.59 2.84
N LEU A 54 15.85 36.98 1.86
CA LEU A 54 15.30 37.61 0.66
C LEU A 54 13.76 37.66 0.70
N LEU A 55 13.14 37.03 1.69
CA LEU A 55 11.71 37.07 1.88
C LEU A 55 11.35 38.39 2.55
N ASP A 56 10.38 39.05 1.98
CA ASP A 56 9.86 40.28 2.54
C ASP A 56 8.90 39.92 3.67
N ASP A 57 9.42 40.00 4.93
CA ASP A 57 8.55 40.16 6.03
C ASP A 57 7.87 38.87 6.59
N ASP A 58 7.37 39.03 7.80
CA ASP A 58 6.61 38.07 8.62
C ASP A 58 5.38 37.50 7.88
N ALA A 59 4.81 38.24 6.92
CA ALA A 59 3.65 37.80 6.16
C ALA A 59 3.97 36.63 5.21
N ASP A 60 5.09 36.68 4.50
CA ASP A 60 5.51 35.60 3.58
C ASP A 60 5.90 34.34 4.35
N GLU A 61 6.59 34.51 5.48
CA GLU A 61 6.91 33.41 6.38
C GLU A 61 5.64 32.78 6.95
N ALA A 62 4.70 33.57 7.43
CA ALA A 62 3.42 33.09 7.95
C ALA A 62 2.62 32.31 6.91
N ALA A 63 2.61 32.77 5.66
CA ALA A 63 1.92 32.10 4.56
C ALA A 63 2.57 30.72 4.25
N MET A 64 3.88 30.66 4.19
CA MET A 64 4.61 29.39 3.97
C MET A 64 4.42 28.42 5.14
N ASN A 65 4.43 28.91 6.37
CA ASN A 65 4.19 28.09 7.56
C ASN A 65 2.77 27.52 7.56
N ALA A 66 1.77 28.31 7.22
CA ALA A 66 0.39 27.86 7.12
C ALA A 66 0.21 26.81 6.04
N GLU A 67 0.84 26.96 4.88
CA GLU A 67 0.79 25.97 3.81
C GLU A 67 1.51 24.66 4.23
N THR A 68 2.66 24.76 4.87
CA THR A 68 3.40 23.59 5.38
C THR A 68 2.58 22.82 6.41
N GLU A 69 1.93 23.51 7.32
CA GLU A 69 1.03 22.89 8.30
C GLU A 69 -0.14 22.17 7.62
N ALA A 70 -0.75 22.79 6.64
CA ALA A 70 -1.86 22.20 5.88
C ALA A 70 -1.41 20.95 5.09
N VAL A 71 -0.24 21.02 4.44
CA VAL A 71 0.30 19.89 3.67
C VAL A 71 0.66 18.72 4.59
N SER A 72 1.31 18.99 5.73
CA SER A 72 1.64 17.94 6.70
C SER A 72 0.39 17.28 7.30
N ALA A 73 -0.63 18.07 7.58
CA ALA A 73 -1.92 17.57 8.06
C ALA A 73 -2.63 16.71 6.99
N ALA A 74 -2.51 17.08 5.71
CA ALA A 74 -3.06 16.31 4.61
C ALA A 74 -2.37 14.94 4.48
N ILE A 75 -1.06 14.88 4.62
CA ILE A 75 -0.29 13.61 4.64
C ILE A 75 -0.76 12.75 5.82
N ASP A 76 -0.85 13.33 7.00
CA ASP A 76 -1.30 12.61 8.20
C ASP A 76 -2.71 12.04 8.04
N ALA A 77 -3.61 12.81 7.43
CA ALA A 77 -4.97 12.36 7.14
C ALA A 77 -5.01 11.18 6.15
N ILE A 78 -4.18 11.19 5.10
CA ILE A 78 -4.08 10.09 4.16
C ILE A 78 -3.58 8.82 4.87
N VAL A 79 -2.55 8.94 5.69
CA VAL A 79 -2.03 7.82 6.49
C VAL A 79 -3.10 7.24 7.41
N ALA A 80 -3.85 8.10 8.10
CA ALA A 80 -4.86 7.66 9.05
C ALA A 80 -6.10 7.04 8.39
N LYS A 81 -6.45 7.48 7.17
CA LYS A 81 -7.70 7.11 6.49
C LYS A 81 -7.54 6.06 5.41
N THR A 82 -6.33 5.67 5.07
CA THR A 82 -6.10 4.63 4.05
C THR A 82 -6.38 3.26 4.64
N THR A 83 -7.56 2.75 4.32
CA THR A 83 -8.04 1.44 4.77
C THR A 83 -8.56 0.64 3.58
N PHE A 84 -8.55 -0.69 3.74
CA PHE A 84 -9.19 -1.62 2.81
C PHE A 84 -10.06 -2.57 3.64
N ASN A 85 -11.36 -2.56 3.39
CA ASN A 85 -12.35 -3.32 4.19
C ASN A 85 -12.21 -3.05 5.70
N GLY A 86 -11.95 -1.81 6.09
CA GLY A 86 -11.76 -1.42 7.48
C GLY A 86 -10.40 -1.75 8.07
N VAL A 87 -9.53 -2.40 7.32
CA VAL A 87 -8.17 -2.72 7.77
C VAL A 87 -7.23 -1.58 7.41
N VAL A 88 -6.47 -1.11 8.39
CA VAL A 88 -5.46 -0.05 8.19
C VAL A 88 -4.36 -0.55 7.29
N MET A 89 -4.06 0.21 6.23
CA MET A 89 -3.07 -0.15 5.22
C MET A 89 -1.85 0.78 5.22
N LEU A 90 -1.91 1.92 5.90
CA LEU A 90 -0.79 2.83 6.15
C LEU A 90 -0.74 3.19 7.62
N SER A 91 0.46 3.45 8.15
CA SER A 91 0.65 3.78 9.55
C SER A 91 1.95 4.55 9.78
N LYS A 92 2.10 5.10 10.96
CA LYS A 92 3.37 5.65 11.47
C LYS A 92 4.34 4.56 11.95
N ALA A 93 3.95 3.29 11.85
CA ALA A 93 4.78 2.12 12.10
C ALA A 93 4.78 1.22 10.86
N ASP A 94 5.83 0.42 10.69
CA ASP A 94 5.88 -0.55 9.60
C ASP A 94 4.74 -1.55 9.73
N LEU A 95 4.09 -1.86 8.60
CA LEU A 95 2.98 -2.80 8.52
C LEU A 95 3.33 -3.98 7.63
N THR A 96 2.80 -5.15 8.00
CA THR A 96 2.78 -6.34 7.16
C THR A 96 1.35 -6.87 7.08
N ARG A 97 0.95 -7.30 5.89
CA ARG A 97 -0.36 -7.92 5.64
C ARG A 97 -0.16 -9.22 4.88
N ALA A 98 -0.49 -10.33 5.49
CA ALA A 98 -0.38 -11.65 4.89
C ALA A 98 -1.66 -11.98 4.12
N ILE A 99 -1.52 -12.40 2.88
CA ILE A 99 -2.62 -12.78 1.99
C ILE A 99 -2.52 -14.28 1.72
N GLY A 100 -3.54 -15.05 2.06
CA GLY A 100 -3.61 -16.49 1.83
C GLY A 100 -3.79 -16.81 0.34
N VAL A 101 -2.85 -17.55 -0.25
CA VAL A 101 -2.79 -17.78 -1.71
C VAL A 101 -2.68 -19.26 -2.10
N THR A 102 -2.74 -20.16 -1.13
CA THR A 102 -2.71 -21.61 -1.36
C THR A 102 -3.84 -22.31 -0.60
N ASP A 103 -4.08 -23.57 -0.93
CA ASP A 103 -5.08 -24.40 -0.26
C ASP A 103 -4.65 -24.90 1.13
N ASP A 104 -3.38 -24.73 1.47
CA ASP A 104 -2.76 -25.24 2.71
C ASP A 104 -2.20 -24.14 3.63
N GLY A 105 -2.60 -22.88 3.40
CA GLY A 105 -2.25 -21.75 4.25
C GLY A 105 -0.97 -21.00 3.84
N GLY A 106 -0.42 -21.26 2.66
CA GLY A 106 0.68 -20.46 2.10
C GLY A 106 0.23 -19.02 1.85
N THR A 107 1.12 -18.05 2.09
CA THR A 107 0.80 -16.62 2.01
C THR A 107 1.78 -15.84 1.15
N VAL A 108 1.31 -14.70 0.63
CA VAL A 108 2.13 -13.59 0.16
C VAL A 108 1.96 -12.45 1.16
N THR A 109 3.07 -11.87 1.60
CA THR A 109 3.04 -10.76 2.56
C THR A 109 3.27 -9.43 1.85
N LEU A 110 2.36 -8.49 2.06
CA LEU A 110 2.54 -7.10 1.67
C LEU A 110 3.29 -6.37 2.78
N ASN A 111 4.41 -5.75 2.44
CA ASN A 111 5.21 -4.96 3.36
C ASN A 111 5.02 -3.48 3.04
N VAL A 112 4.59 -2.70 4.01
CA VAL A 112 4.39 -1.27 3.89
C VAL A 112 5.25 -0.57 4.95
N LYS A 113 6.19 0.24 4.49
CA LYS A 113 7.04 1.03 5.37
C LYS A 113 6.20 2.07 6.08
N LYS A 114 6.58 2.41 7.30
CA LYS A 114 5.98 3.54 8.02
C LYS A 114 6.09 4.82 7.21
N VAL A 115 5.13 5.72 7.40
CA VAL A 115 5.20 7.09 6.92
C VAL A 115 5.46 7.99 8.13
N SER A 116 6.66 8.54 8.21
CA SER A 116 7.07 9.40 9.32
C SER A 116 6.48 10.80 9.15
N VAL A 117 5.24 10.96 9.57
CA VAL A 117 4.56 12.25 9.53
C VAL A 117 4.64 12.91 10.89
N ALA A 118 5.24 14.10 10.94
CA ALA A 118 5.07 15.01 12.04
C ALA A 118 4.24 16.19 11.54
N THR A 119 3.39 16.74 12.39
CA THR A 119 2.70 17.98 12.06
C THR A 119 3.70 19.12 12.15
N PHE A 120 4.05 19.67 10.99
CA PHE A 120 4.97 20.81 10.90
C PHE A 120 4.18 22.11 10.96
N LYS A 121 4.64 23.01 11.80
CA LYS A 121 4.09 24.36 11.92
C LYS A 121 4.95 25.41 11.23
N THR A 122 6.13 25.01 10.76
CA THR A 122 7.08 25.90 10.10
C THR A 122 7.59 25.29 8.81
N ALA A 123 7.82 26.12 7.80
CA ALA A 123 8.42 25.72 6.54
C ALA A 123 9.93 25.45 6.68
N ALA A 124 10.59 26.16 7.62
CA ALA A 124 12.02 25.97 7.87
C ALA A 124 12.34 24.52 8.27
N GLY A 125 13.24 23.88 7.53
CA GLY A 125 13.64 22.50 7.76
C GLY A 125 12.66 21.44 7.22
N ALA A 126 11.56 21.83 6.58
CA ALA A 126 10.57 20.91 6.05
C ALA A 126 11.11 20.01 4.92
N GLU A 127 12.13 20.45 4.19
CA GLU A 127 12.77 19.66 3.14
C GLU A 127 13.40 18.37 3.66
N GLY A 128 14.01 18.39 4.84
CA GLY A 128 14.60 17.20 5.47
C GLY A 128 13.56 16.17 5.84
N SER A 129 12.43 16.61 6.36
CA SER A 129 11.31 15.74 6.71
C SER A 129 10.60 15.21 5.48
N ALA A 130 10.45 16.05 4.45
CA ALA A 130 9.92 15.65 3.16
C ALA A 130 10.80 14.57 2.51
N ASP A 131 12.12 14.72 2.54
CA ASP A 131 13.06 13.72 2.01
C ASP A 131 12.93 12.38 2.73
N THR A 132 12.72 12.38 4.04
CA THR A 132 12.47 11.16 4.82
C THR A 132 11.18 10.47 4.36
N VAL A 133 10.09 11.21 4.23
CA VAL A 133 8.81 10.69 3.75
C VAL A 133 8.94 10.14 2.33
N LEU A 134 9.62 10.85 1.43
CA LEU A 134 9.84 10.41 0.05
C LEU A 134 10.63 9.10 -0.02
N LYS A 135 11.64 8.91 0.82
CA LYS A 135 12.39 7.64 0.91
C LYS A 135 11.50 6.50 1.40
N GLU A 136 10.71 6.73 2.43
CA GLU A 136 9.78 5.73 2.96
C GLU A 136 8.72 5.33 1.93
N VAL A 137 8.17 6.30 1.22
CA VAL A 137 7.22 6.06 0.12
C VAL A 137 7.87 5.26 -1.01
N ALA A 138 9.09 5.59 -1.40
CA ALA A 138 9.80 4.86 -2.46
C ALA A 138 10.03 3.38 -2.08
N ILE A 139 10.41 3.11 -0.85
CA ILE A 139 10.58 1.73 -0.35
C ILE A 139 9.23 0.99 -0.41
N SER A 140 8.16 1.62 0.08
CA SER A 140 6.83 1.02 0.07
C SER A 140 6.31 0.77 -1.34
N LEU A 141 6.51 1.71 -2.27
CA LEU A 141 6.11 1.52 -3.67
C LEU A 141 6.83 0.33 -4.31
N GLY A 142 8.13 0.16 -4.03
CA GLY A 142 8.88 -1.01 -4.48
C GLY A 142 8.34 -2.31 -3.88
N ASN A 143 8.07 -2.33 -2.59
CA ASN A 143 7.50 -3.48 -1.89
C ASN A 143 6.10 -3.82 -2.41
N ILE A 144 5.26 -2.83 -2.64
CA ILE A 144 3.91 -3.01 -3.16
C ILE A 144 3.94 -3.52 -4.60
N ALA A 145 4.80 -2.99 -5.44
CA ALA A 145 4.96 -3.48 -6.82
C ALA A 145 5.38 -4.96 -6.83
N ALA A 146 6.33 -5.34 -6.00
CA ALA A 146 6.76 -6.73 -5.84
C ALA A 146 5.62 -7.60 -5.30
N GLY A 147 4.86 -7.11 -4.33
CA GLY A 147 3.69 -7.79 -3.78
C GLY A 147 2.59 -8.02 -4.81
N ILE A 148 2.27 -7.03 -5.62
CA ILE A 148 1.28 -7.15 -6.71
C ILE A 148 1.74 -8.20 -7.72
N ALA A 149 3.00 -8.18 -8.13
CA ALA A 149 3.54 -9.16 -9.07
C ALA A 149 3.45 -10.59 -8.49
N ALA A 150 3.81 -10.78 -7.22
CA ALA A 150 3.69 -12.05 -6.53
C ALA A 150 2.24 -12.52 -6.43
N LEU A 151 1.32 -11.63 -6.07
CA LEU A 151 -0.11 -11.95 -5.97
C LEU A 151 -0.72 -12.31 -7.32
N LYS A 152 -0.37 -11.61 -8.39
CA LYS A 152 -0.81 -11.94 -9.75
C LYS A 152 -0.33 -13.33 -10.18
N GLY A 153 0.93 -13.67 -9.89
CA GLY A 153 1.47 -15.00 -10.17
C GLY A 153 0.74 -16.08 -9.38
N ARG A 154 0.51 -15.86 -8.10
CA ARG A 154 -0.22 -16.80 -7.23
C ARG A 154 -1.69 -16.93 -7.60
N GLN A 155 -2.32 -15.86 -8.03
CA GLN A 155 -3.70 -15.89 -8.53
C GLN A 155 -3.83 -16.77 -9.76
N ALA A 156 -2.92 -16.64 -10.71
CA ALA A 156 -2.90 -17.48 -11.91
C ALA A 156 -2.74 -18.96 -11.56
N VAL A 157 -1.82 -19.31 -10.65
CA VAL A 157 -1.62 -20.68 -10.15
C VAL A 157 -2.89 -21.20 -9.47
N ALA A 158 -3.52 -20.37 -8.62
CA ALA A 158 -4.72 -20.76 -7.87
C ALA A 158 -5.91 -21.02 -8.81
N TYR A 159 -6.12 -20.21 -9.83
CA TYR A 159 -7.16 -20.48 -10.84
C TYR A 159 -6.90 -21.76 -11.62
N SER A 160 -5.66 -22.00 -12.04
CA SER A 160 -5.29 -23.23 -12.75
C SER A 160 -5.48 -24.47 -11.87
N ALA A 161 -5.04 -24.40 -10.61
CA ALA A 161 -5.20 -25.51 -9.66
C ALA A 161 -6.68 -25.79 -9.38
N SER A 162 -7.49 -24.77 -9.18
CA SER A 162 -8.94 -24.91 -8.99
C SER A 162 -9.60 -25.60 -10.18
N ALA A 163 -9.31 -25.16 -11.40
CA ALA A 163 -9.87 -25.74 -12.62
C ALA A 163 -9.43 -27.19 -12.83
N ASN A 164 -8.15 -27.48 -12.63
CA ASN A 164 -7.59 -28.83 -12.81
C ASN A 164 -8.17 -29.82 -11.78
N LEU A 165 -8.30 -29.40 -10.54
CA LEU A 165 -8.88 -30.25 -9.48
C LEU A 165 -10.38 -30.47 -9.68
N ALA A 166 -11.11 -29.47 -10.16
CA ALA A 166 -12.51 -29.63 -10.52
C ALA A 166 -12.71 -30.63 -11.68
N ALA A 167 -11.86 -30.54 -12.70
CA ALA A 167 -11.87 -31.47 -13.82
C ALA A 167 -11.50 -32.91 -13.39
N ALA A 168 -10.53 -33.05 -12.48
CA ALA A 168 -10.14 -34.35 -11.92
C ALA A 168 -11.28 -34.94 -11.06
N ALA A 169 -11.96 -34.14 -10.26
CA ALA A 169 -13.10 -34.57 -9.48
C ALA A 169 -14.25 -35.10 -10.37
N ALA A 170 -14.56 -34.38 -11.44
CA ALA A 170 -15.57 -34.78 -12.41
C ALA A 170 -15.23 -36.13 -13.07
N ARG A 171 -13.95 -36.32 -13.46
CA ARG A 171 -13.50 -37.60 -14.05
C ARG A 171 -13.62 -38.76 -13.07
N VAL A 172 -13.34 -38.56 -11.80
CA VAL A 172 -13.48 -39.57 -10.76
C VAL A 172 -14.95 -39.94 -10.56
N GLU A 173 -15.83 -38.96 -10.54
CA GLU A 173 -17.27 -39.20 -10.45
C GLU A 173 -17.81 -39.98 -11.65
N ASP A 174 -17.41 -39.60 -12.87
CA ASP A 174 -17.81 -40.28 -14.10
C ASP A 174 -17.29 -41.72 -14.19
N THR A 175 -16.15 -41.99 -13.58
CA THR A 175 -15.54 -43.32 -13.58
C THR A 175 -16.21 -44.27 -12.59
N ASP A 176 -16.80 -43.76 -11.53
CA ASP A 176 -17.50 -44.59 -10.51
C ASP A 176 -18.84 -45.15 -11.00
N PHE A 177 -19.25 -44.84 -12.20
CA PHE A 177 -20.40 -45.44 -12.89
C PHE A 177 -19.98 -46.52 -13.87
#